data_437872c556ffb7e0c73d3f897d6c100a
#
_entry.id   437872c556ffb7e0c73d3f897d6c100a
#
_cell.length_a   1.000
_cell.length_b   1.000
_cell.length_c   1.000
_cell.angle_alpha   90.00
_cell.angle_beta   90.00
_cell.angle_gamma   90.00
#
_symmetry.space_group_name_H-M   'P 1'
#
loop_
_entity.id
_entity.type
_entity.pdbx_description
1 polymer ?
#
loop_
_entity_poly.entity_id
_entity_poly.type
_entity_poly.pdbx_seq_one_letter_code
_entity_poly.pdbx_strand_id
1 'polypeptide(L)'
;MTNTKNQPKSNGLGATVIEYPDGTKRQQTTPDPKAAPVKLDFKLDLLKHIPDCTFKRYVLDVAKMTQIPANTSLMVALGIVSSVTTRCYVVTYDDSTQYQPASLYVICEQDIGTGKSWMLSTYQSPVFATEKTLVDAYLARQKAAEAAKQEFDEPYPNFSYDTDVTPEGLDETLARTRGYFCLASAEQGLANSITGAGYKSDGKTNKDLWLKGFNGEYHSSKRSKRGGYRGKVVGTVTSIAQYGVVDTILDNSDGTGAVERCWLISDPSNLSERMYGREHRHFPGEGHQGAYNRIISDLTAKAAECQSIEQLPGYRIAAADWDKIYALQNELKQHLRDGGKYSTAILKGITVKADIQIMKVAVNLAIMDDCPQGLIPSQWIDAAIGMFRDYLESVYYLLIDKGLIGTNALEDSVIAFLGDKTKTHTRSAFQQAKSKVKPWSELPKGGKGQVITDTFDGLEAKGIIWKNQDTGVYQLIA
;
A
#
# COMPACT_ATOMS: atom_id res chain seq x y z
N MET A 1 -35.70 -8.72 -52.41
CA MET A 1 -34.74 -9.87 -52.34
C MET A 1 -34.15 -9.84 -50.96
N THR A 2 -34.61 -10.75 -50.15
CA THR A 2 -34.44 -10.84 -48.69
C THR A 2 -33.13 -11.54 -48.37
N ASN A 3 -32.26 -10.86 -47.60
CA ASN A 3 -31.04 -11.41 -47.09
C ASN A 3 -31.29 -11.98 -45.70
N THR A 4 -31.35 -13.29 -45.60
CA THR A 4 -31.52 -14.07 -44.39
C THR A 4 -30.22 -14.10 -43.59
N LYS A 5 -30.26 -13.57 -42.37
CA LYS A 5 -29.22 -13.67 -41.37
C LYS A 5 -29.09 -15.14 -40.89
N ASN A 6 -27.91 -15.72 -41.04
CA ASN A 6 -27.53 -16.93 -40.34
C ASN A 6 -27.22 -16.58 -38.88
N GLN A 7 -28.05 -17.00 -37.97
CA GLN A 7 -27.74 -17.08 -36.54
C GLN A 7 -27.03 -18.40 -36.26
N PRO A 8 -25.95 -18.40 -35.44
CA PRO A 8 -25.32 -19.64 -35.03
C PRO A 8 -26.16 -20.37 -34.00
N LYS A 9 -26.42 -21.66 -34.24
CA LYS A 9 -27.07 -22.56 -33.30
C LYS A 9 -26.13 -22.83 -32.10
N SER A 10 -26.51 -22.47 -30.90
CA SER A 10 -25.81 -22.83 -29.67
C SER A 10 -26.16 -24.30 -29.32
N ASN A 11 -25.16 -25.17 -29.41
CA ASN A 11 -25.22 -26.46 -28.73
C ASN A 11 -24.64 -26.28 -27.32
N GLY A 12 -25.36 -26.74 -26.33
CA GLY A 12 -25.22 -26.46 -24.90
C GLY A 12 -23.95 -26.96 -24.20
N LEU A 13 -22.79 -26.66 -24.74
CA LEU A 13 -21.48 -26.68 -24.09
C LEU A 13 -20.69 -25.55 -24.76
N GLY A 14 -20.37 -24.54 -24.02
CA GLY A 14 -19.84 -23.25 -24.48
C GLY A 14 -18.48 -23.29 -25.24
N ALA A 15 -18.43 -23.99 -26.36
CA ALA A 15 -17.28 -23.99 -27.24
C ALA A 15 -17.59 -23.19 -28.51
N THR A 16 -16.86 -22.11 -28.71
CA THR A 16 -16.91 -21.33 -29.97
C THR A 16 -15.93 -21.90 -30.96
N VAL A 17 -16.40 -22.30 -32.13
CA VAL A 17 -15.54 -22.75 -33.24
C VAL A 17 -15.14 -21.53 -34.06
N ILE A 18 -13.86 -21.23 -34.12
CA ILE A 18 -13.31 -20.18 -34.97
C ILE A 18 -12.79 -20.81 -36.24
N GLU A 19 -13.32 -20.38 -37.40
CA GLU A 19 -12.86 -20.79 -38.73
C GLU A 19 -11.88 -19.74 -39.25
N TYR A 20 -10.67 -20.18 -39.56
CA TYR A 20 -9.61 -19.31 -40.08
C TYR A 20 -9.71 -19.22 -41.62
N PRO A 21 -9.14 -18.15 -42.24
CA PRO A 21 -9.18 -17.96 -43.69
C PRO A 21 -8.54 -19.11 -44.53
N ASP A 22 -7.74 -19.93 -43.86
CA ASP A 22 -7.09 -21.14 -44.47
C ASP A 22 -7.98 -22.39 -44.39
N GLY A 23 -9.24 -22.25 -43.89
CA GLY A 23 -10.17 -23.36 -43.74
C GLY A 23 -9.96 -24.24 -42.50
N THR A 24 -9.00 -23.92 -41.63
CA THR A 24 -8.81 -24.64 -40.38
C THR A 24 -9.82 -24.22 -39.33
N LYS A 25 -10.44 -25.19 -38.64
CA LYS A 25 -11.37 -24.96 -37.54
C LYS A 25 -10.69 -25.32 -36.23
N ARG A 26 -10.56 -24.34 -35.33
CA ARG A 26 -10.11 -24.61 -33.96
C ARG A 26 -11.29 -24.41 -33.02
N GLN A 27 -11.52 -25.39 -32.20
CA GLN A 27 -12.44 -25.27 -31.05
C GLN A 27 -11.73 -24.51 -29.93
N GLN A 28 -12.13 -23.28 -29.70
CA GLN A 28 -11.74 -22.55 -28.53
C GLN A 28 -12.74 -22.92 -27.41
N THR A 29 -12.33 -23.84 -26.55
CA THR A 29 -13.01 -24.00 -25.27
C THR A 29 -12.74 -22.71 -24.50
N THR A 30 -13.73 -21.83 -24.43
CA THR A 30 -13.75 -20.78 -23.41
C THR A 30 -13.61 -21.51 -22.09
N PRO A 31 -12.64 -21.15 -21.23
CA PRO A 31 -12.64 -21.62 -19.85
C PRO A 31 -14.02 -21.27 -19.28
N ASP A 32 -14.62 -22.22 -18.56
CA ASP A 32 -15.88 -22.00 -17.88
C ASP A 32 -15.71 -20.71 -17.03
N PRO A 33 -16.46 -19.62 -17.28
CA PRO A 33 -16.24 -18.38 -16.56
C PRO A 33 -16.66 -18.45 -15.09
N LYS A 34 -16.92 -19.62 -14.57
CA LYS A 34 -17.35 -19.80 -13.18
C LYS A 34 -16.94 -21.14 -12.57
N ALA A 35 -15.68 -21.45 -12.48
CA ALA A 35 -15.23 -21.85 -11.16
C ALA A 35 -15.16 -20.54 -10.37
N ALA A 36 -16.15 -20.29 -9.51
CA ALA A 36 -16.09 -19.15 -8.60
C ALA A 36 -14.71 -19.22 -7.94
N PRO A 37 -13.91 -18.14 -7.97
CA PRO A 37 -12.63 -18.15 -7.27
C PRO A 37 -12.97 -18.61 -5.85
N VAL A 38 -12.25 -19.62 -5.35
CA VAL A 38 -12.36 -20.01 -3.95
C VAL A 38 -12.10 -18.70 -3.22
N LYS A 39 -13.12 -18.11 -2.61
CA LYS A 39 -12.95 -16.98 -1.72
C LYS A 39 -12.13 -17.52 -0.57
N LEU A 40 -10.82 -17.42 -0.70
CA LEU A 40 -9.91 -17.63 0.41
C LEU A 40 -10.33 -16.60 1.43
N ASP A 41 -10.84 -17.05 2.56
CA ASP A 41 -11.54 -16.24 3.55
C ASP A 41 -10.50 -15.47 4.41
N PHE A 42 -9.58 -14.75 3.72
CA PHE A 42 -8.60 -13.90 4.38
C PHE A 42 -9.26 -12.56 4.72
N LYS A 43 -9.39 -12.31 6.01
CA LYS A 43 -9.87 -11.02 6.51
C LYS A 43 -8.70 -10.24 7.11
N LEU A 44 -8.38 -9.11 6.49
CA LEU A 44 -7.39 -8.19 7.04
C LEU A 44 -7.83 -7.67 8.41
N ASP A 45 -6.95 -7.73 9.40
CA ASP A 45 -7.17 -7.15 10.73
C ASP A 45 -5.84 -6.59 11.27
N LEU A 46 -5.54 -5.35 10.90
CA LEU A 46 -4.32 -4.66 11.34
C LEU A 46 -4.38 -4.25 12.81
N LEU A 47 -5.59 -3.95 13.32
CA LEU A 47 -5.78 -3.46 14.67
C LEU A 47 -5.52 -4.52 15.75
N LYS A 48 -5.61 -5.82 15.42
CA LYS A 48 -5.29 -6.88 16.39
C LYS A 48 -3.85 -6.81 16.90
N HIS A 49 -2.94 -6.25 16.09
CA HIS A 49 -1.52 -6.14 16.43
C HIS A 49 -1.22 -4.91 17.30
N ILE A 50 -2.09 -3.91 17.31
CA ILE A 50 -1.89 -2.68 18.08
C ILE A 50 -2.37 -2.92 19.51
N PRO A 51 -1.52 -2.72 20.54
CA PRO A 51 -1.94 -2.75 21.94
C PRO A 51 -3.13 -1.83 22.20
N ASP A 52 -3.89 -2.09 23.26
CA ASP A 52 -4.97 -1.20 23.66
C ASP A 52 -4.39 0.12 24.16
N CYS A 53 -4.58 1.17 23.36
CA CYS A 53 -4.10 2.52 23.64
C CYS A 53 -5.12 3.57 23.17
N THR A 54 -4.91 4.80 23.58
CA THR A 54 -5.80 5.92 23.24
C THR A 54 -5.95 6.11 21.73
N PHE A 55 -4.86 5.99 20.98
CA PHE A 55 -4.90 6.11 19.52
C PHE A 55 -5.76 5.03 18.86
N LYS A 56 -5.58 3.75 19.25
CA LYS A 56 -6.42 2.63 18.77
C LYS A 56 -7.89 2.87 19.02
N ARG A 57 -8.23 3.31 20.23
CA ARG A 57 -9.61 3.62 20.62
C ARG A 57 -10.19 4.76 19.79
N TYR A 58 -9.44 5.83 19.55
CA TYR A 58 -9.86 6.91 18.67
C TYR A 58 -10.11 6.46 17.23
N VAL A 59 -9.21 5.64 16.67
CA VAL A 59 -9.37 5.04 15.34
C VAL A 59 -10.67 4.22 15.24
N LEU A 60 -10.96 3.41 16.27
CA LEU A 60 -12.20 2.63 16.33
C LEU A 60 -13.44 3.51 16.47
N ASP A 61 -13.35 4.60 17.24
CA ASP A 61 -14.43 5.57 17.38
C ASP A 61 -14.74 6.26 16.04
N VAL A 62 -13.72 6.69 15.30
CA VAL A 62 -13.89 7.30 13.96
C VAL A 62 -14.44 6.28 12.96
N ALA A 63 -13.97 5.02 13.01
CA ALA A 63 -14.51 3.95 12.17
C ALA A 63 -16.01 3.74 12.42
N LYS A 64 -16.44 3.69 13.69
CA LYS A 64 -17.85 3.60 14.07
C LYS A 64 -18.64 4.83 13.65
N MET A 65 -18.09 6.03 13.87
CA MET A 65 -18.72 7.31 13.51
C MET A 65 -18.99 7.39 12.00
N THR A 66 -18.02 7.00 11.18
CA THR A 66 -18.13 7.06 9.72
C THR A 66 -18.73 5.81 9.12
N GLN A 67 -18.82 4.72 9.89
CA GLN A 67 -19.20 3.38 9.45
C GLN A 67 -18.34 2.87 8.27
N ILE A 68 -17.06 3.25 8.27
CA ILE A 68 -16.03 2.76 7.34
C ILE A 68 -15.20 1.69 8.07
N PRO A 69 -14.71 0.63 7.39
CA PRO A 69 -13.93 -0.42 8.01
C PRO A 69 -12.74 0.10 8.83
N ALA A 70 -12.47 -0.58 9.94
CA ALA A 70 -11.49 -0.12 10.92
C ALA A 70 -10.04 -0.11 10.41
N ASN A 71 -9.66 -1.04 9.50
CA ASN A 71 -8.32 -1.00 8.88
C ASN A 71 -8.15 0.23 7.99
N THR A 72 -9.17 0.57 7.20
CA THR A 72 -9.19 1.80 6.40
C THR A 72 -9.04 3.02 7.31
N SER A 73 -9.81 3.10 8.41
CA SER A 73 -9.70 4.17 9.40
C SER A 73 -8.29 4.29 9.99
N LEU A 74 -7.69 3.16 10.38
CA LEU A 74 -6.33 3.10 10.92
C LEU A 74 -5.29 3.65 9.93
N MET A 75 -5.35 3.17 8.70
CA MET A 75 -4.34 3.55 7.72
C MET A 75 -4.48 5.00 7.27
N VAL A 76 -5.70 5.53 7.14
CA VAL A 76 -5.94 6.96 6.91
C VAL A 76 -5.39 7.78 8.08
N ALA A 77 -5.66 7.38 9.33
CA ALA A 77 -5.11 8.04 10.51
C ALA A 77 -3.58 8.05 10.50
N LEU A 78 -2.93 6.89 10.26
CA LEU A 78 -1.47 6.80 10.17
C LEU A 78 -0.89 7.63 9.02
N GLY A 79 -1.59 7.71 7.88
CA GLY A 79 -1.21 8.58 6.78
C GLY A 79 -1.16 10.05 7.19
N ILE A 80 -2.18 10.54 7.92
CA ILE A 80 -2.22 11.91 8.43
C ILE A 80 -1.16 12.12 9.53
N VAL A 81 -1.02 11.19 10.46
CA VAL A 81 0.05 11.23 11.47
C VAL A 81 1.42 11.34 10.80
N SER A 82 1.69 10.50 9.79
CA SER A 82 2.97 10.50 9.09
C SER A 82 3.29 11.82 8.40
N SER A 83 2.27 12.56 7.94
CA SER A 83 2.44 13.83 7.25
C SER A 83 3.05 14.92 8.14
N VAL A 84 2.69 14.94 9.42
CA VAL A 84 3.25 15.88 10.40
C VAL A 84 4.52 15.34 11.05
N THR A 85 4.54 14.03 11.36
CA THR A 85 5.70 13.36 11.97
C THR A 85 6.94 13.49 11.11
N THR A 86 6.81 13.29 9.79
CA THR A 86 7.97 13.29 8.87
C THR A 86 8.69 14.63 8.78
N ARG A 87 8.05 15.73 9.22
CA ARG A 87 8.67 17.06 9.33
C ARG A 87 9.26 17.33 10.71
N CYS A 88 9.09 16.42 11.65
CA CYS A 88 9.53 16.58 13.02
C CYS A 88 10.62 15.59 13.41
N TYR A 89 10.63 14.41 12.78
CA TYR A 89 11.46 13.29 13.19
C TYR A 89 11.86 12.39 12.02
N VAL A 90 13.00 11.73 12.20
CA VAL A 90 13.47 10.63 11.35
C VAL A 90 13.62 9.35 12.18
N VAL A 91 13.76 8.21 11.52
CA VAL A 91 14.09 6.92 12.15
C VAL A 91 15.46 6.48 11.66
N THR A 92 16.39 6.21 12.57
CA THR A 92 17.73 5.77 12.22
C THR A 92 17.80 4.27 12.04
N TYR A 93 18.59 3.84 11.05
CA TYR A 93 18.93 2.43 10.90
C TYR A 93 19.83 1.95 12.05
N ASP A 94 19.86 0.63 12.22
CA ASP A 94 20.71 -0.07 13.16
C ASP A 94 22.17 0.41 13.08
N ASP A 95 22.74 0.81 14.23
CA ASP A 95 24.11 1.29 14.41
C ASP A 95 24.70 2.18 13.30
N SER A 96 23.83 2.77 12.50
CA SER A 96 24.14 3.55 11.31
C SER A 96 23.80 5.03 11.50
N THR A 97 24.50 5.89 10.77
CA THR A 97 24.11 7.28 10.57
C THR A 97 23.01 7.46 9.52
N GLN A 98 22.62 6.36 8.84
CA GLN A 98 21.54 6.39 7.87
C GLN A 98 20.18 6.48 8.58
N TYR A 99 19.26 7.17 7.95
CA TYR A 99 17.93 7.37 8.48
C TYR A 99 16.87 7.29 7.38
N GLN A 100 15.64 7.04 7.80
CA GLN A 100 14.45 7.09 6.96
C GLN A 100 13.52 8.19 7.46
N PRO A 101 12.85 8.94 6.57
CA PRO A 101 11.74 9.78 6.96
C PRO A 101 10.58 8.93 7.52
N ALA A 102 9.83 9.48 8.47
CA ALA A 102 8.64 8.79 9.03
C ALA A 102 7.43 8.77 8.07
N SER A 103 7.65 9.06 6.80
CA SER A 103 6.62 9.21 5.77
C SER A 103 5.96 7.88 5.40
N LEU A 104 4.63 7.90 5.19
CA LEU A 104 3.87 6.77 4.66
C LEU A 104 3.16 7.18 3.35
N TYR A 105 2.99 6.21 2.46
CA TYR A 105 2.12 6.30 1.30
C TYR A 105 0.96 5.33 1.51
N VAL A 106 -0.23 5.87 1.71
CA VAL A 106 -1.43 5.14 2.05
C VAL A 106 -2.48 5.35 0.96
N ILE A 107 -2.94 4.27 0.38
CA ILE A 107 -3.99 4.26 -0.64
C ILE A 107 -5.09 3.32 -0.15
N CYS A 108 -6.23 3.89 0.19
CA CYS A 108 -7.41 3.15 0.61
C CYS A 108 -8.53 3.31 -0.43
N GLU A 109 -9.33 2.27 -0.60
CA GLU A 109 -10.52 2.37 -1.44
C GLU A 109 -11.80 2.00 -0.68
N GLN A 110 -12.88 2.71 -0.99
CA GLN A 110 -14.21 2.50 -0.43
C GLN A 110 -15.29 2.92 -1.43
N ASP A 111 -16.49 2.41 -1.27
CA ASP A 111 -17.64 2.75 -2.12
C ASP A 111 -17.96 4.24 -2.18
N ILE A 112 -18.73 4.60 -3.20
CA ILE A 112 -19.33 5.93 -3.35
C ILE A 112 -20.30 6.16 -2.19
N GLY A 113 -20.28 7.37 -1.62
CA GLY A 113 -21.25 7.77 -0.59
C GLY A 113 -20.93 7.25 0.83
N THR A 114 -19.80 6.56 1.06
CA THR A 114 -19.42 6.03 2.37
C THR A 114 -18.92 7.06 3.38
N GLY A 115 -18.77 8.34 2.99
CA GLY A 115 -18.27 9.36 3.90
C GLY A 115 -16.75 9.47 3.98
N LYS A 116 -16.04 9.09 2.91
CA LYS A 116 -14.57 9.16 2.79
C LYS A 116 -14.00 10.53 3.17
N SER A 117 -14.58 11.59 2.60
CA SER A 117 -14.15 12.98 2.88
C SER A 117 -14.38 13.36 4.34
N TRP A 118 -15.44 12.84 4.97
CA TRP A 118 -15.71 13.07 6.38
C TRP A 118 -14.65 12.39 7.27
N MET A 119 -14.29 11.13 6.99
CA MET A 119 -13.21 10.45 7.73
C MET A 119 -11.89 11.20 7.57
N LEU A 120 -11.50 11.54 6.35
CA LEU A 120 -10.25 12.25 6.07
C LEU A 120 -10.22 13.60 6.80
N SER A 121 -11.28 14.42 6.68
CA SER A 121 -11.36 15.72 7.33
C SER A 121 -11.35 15.62 8.85
N THR A 122 -11.92 14.55 9.43
CA THR A 122 -11.89 14.32 10.87
C THR A 122 -10.45 14.18 11.37
N TYR A 123 -9.62 13.40 10.69
CA TYR A 123 -8.21 13.25 11.06
C TYR A 123 -7.36 14.49 10.75
N GLN A 124 -7.69 15.25 9.70
CA GLN A 124 -6.98 16.48 9.33
C GLN A 124 -7.37 17.69 10.19
N SER A 125 -8.51 17.65 10.86
CA SER A 125 -9.07 18.79 11.59
C SER A 125 -8.08 19.49 12.54
N PRO A 126 -7.30 18.79 13.40
CA PRO A 126 -6.34 19.46 14.28
C PRO A 126 -5.16 20.10 13.51
N VAL A 127 -4.80 19.56 12.37
CA VAL A 127 -3.76 20.16 11.50
C VAL A 127 -4.23 21.51 10.99
N PHE A 128 -5.42 21.56 10.38
CA PHE A 128 -5.97 22.80 9.83
C PHE A 128 -6.25 23.86 10.89
N ALA A 129 -6.73 23.43 12.08
CA ALA A 129 -6.96 24.34 13.20
C ALA A 129 -5.64 24.98 13.67
N THR A 130 -4.58 24.20 13.78
CA THR A 130 -3.26 24.67 14.20
C THR A 130 -2.63 25.56 13.13
N GLU A 131 -2.64 25.15 11.86
CA GLU A 131 -2.15 25.95 10.75
C GLU A 131 -2.83 27.32 10.72
N LYS A 132 -4.16 27.34 10.80
CA LYS A 132 -4.91 28.61 10.84
C LYS A 132 -4.44 29.51 11.98
N THR A 133 -4.27 28.98 13.19
CA THR A 133 -3.79 29.73 14.35
C THR A 133 -2.39 30.32 14.10
N LEU A 134 -1.48 29.53 13.52
CA LEU A 134 -0.13 29.98 13.22
C LEU A 134 -0.12 31.08 12.14
N VAL A 135 -0.92 30.93 11.09
CA VAL A 135 -1.06 31.93 10.02
C VAL A 135 -1.68 33.22 10.56
N ASP A 136 -2.76 33.14 11.34
CA ASP A 136 -3.38 34.31 11.94
C ASP A 136 -2.41 35.08 12.85
N ALA A 137 -1.61 34.37 13.66
CA ALA A 137 -0.57 34.98 14.50
C ALA A 137 0.56 35.61 13.67
N TYR A 138 1.00 34.96 12.58
CA TYR A 138 1.99 35.52 11.66
C TYR A 138 1.51 36.82 11.01
N LEU A 139 0.29 36.82 10.46
CA LEU A 139 -0.30 38.02 9.84
C LEU A 139 -0.48 39.18 10.83
N ALA A 140 -0.82 38.88 12.10
CA ALA A 140 -0.91 39.88 13.15
C ALA A 140 0.45 40.51 13.44
N ARG A 141 1.54 39.72 13.53
CA ARG A 141 2.91 40.23 13.73
C ARG A 141 3.40 41.02 12.53
N GLN A 142 3.16 40.57 11.31
CA GLN A 142 3.48 41.29 10.09
C GLN A 142 2.82 42.67 10.07
N LYS A 143 1.52 42.74 10.35
CA LYS A 143 0.78 44.02 10.40
C LYS A 143 1.30 44.95 11.50
N ALA A 144 1.68 44.39 12.66
CA ALA A 144 2.28 45.19 13.73
C ALA A 144 3.65 45.77 13.34
N ALA A 145 4.50 44.98 12.68
CA ALA A 145 5.79 45.43 12.16
C ALA A 145 5.62 46.52 11.09
N GLU A 146 4.69 46.37 10.17
CA GLU A 146 4.34 47.38 9.15
C GLU A 146 3.91 48.70 9.81
N ALA A 147 3.02 48.63 10.82
CA ALA A 147 2.54 49.81 11.58
C ALA A 147 3.71 50.50 12.33
N ALA A 148 4.67 49.72 12.84
CA ALA A 148 5.87 50.20 13.51
C ALA A 148 7.00 50.62 12.52
N LYS A 149 6.80 50.46 11.21
CA LYS A 149 7.81 50.65 10.14
C LYS A 149 9.11 49.87 10.42
N GLN A 150 8.95 48.65 10.94
CA GLN A 150 10.05 47.73 11.18
C GLN A 150 10.09 46.70 10.03
N GLU A 151 11.31 46.23 9.73
CA GLU A 151 11.53 45.11 8.80
C GLU A 151 10.92 43.82 9.42
N PHE A 152 10.23 43.06 8.58
CA PHE A 152 9.59 41.79 8.98
C PHE A 152 10.12 40.67 8.10
N ASP A 153 11.02 39.83 8.65
CA ASP A 153 11.70 38.74 7.94
C ASP A 153 11.39 37.36 8.60
N GLU A 154 10.22 37.23 9.20
CA GLU A 154 9.81 35.92 9.71
C GLU A 154 9.36 35.03 8.57
N PRO A 155 9.74 33.74 8.55
CA PRO A 155 9.27 32.80 7.55
C PRO A 155 7.76 32.56 7.71
N TYR A 156 7.06 32.50 6.60
CA TYR A 156 5.63 32.15 6.61
C TYR A 156 5.43 30.73 7.15
N PRO A 157 4.53 30.49 8.10
CA PRO A 157 4.22 29.14 8.58
C PRO A 157 3.72 28.30 7.44
N ASN A 158 4.42 27.23 7.14
CA ASN A 158 4.23 26.55 5.88
C ASN A 158 3.98 25.06 6.08
N PHE A 159 2.74 24.75 6.44
CA PHE A 159 2.23 23.39 6.41
C PHE A 159 0.89 23.37 5.66
N SER A 160 0.79 22.65 4.57
CA SER A 160 -0.45 22.49 3.83
C SER A 160 -0.53 21.11 3.18
N TYR A 161 -1.76 20.66 2.93
CA TYR A 161 -2.03 19.52 2.09
C TYR A 161 -2.39 19.98 0.69
N ASP A 162 -1.71 19.40 -0.30
CA ASP A 162 -2.14 19.52 -1.68
C ASP A 162 -3.10 18.36 -2.01
N THR A 163 -4.22 18.66 -2.65
CA THR A 163 -5.24 17.66 -3.02
C THR A 163 -5.12 17.22 -4.46
N ASP A 164 -4.56 18.09 -5.30
CA ASP A 164 -4.25 17.87 -6.71
C ASP A 164 -2.97 18.63 -7.06
N VAL A 165 -2.03 17.94 -7.71
CA VAL A 165 -0.69 18.48 -7.96
C VAL A 165 -0.19 18.07 -9.33
N THR A 166 0.20 19.07 -10.12
CA THR A 166 1.02 18.82 -11.30
C THR A 166 2.49 18.66 -10.91
N PRO A 167 3.32 17.97 -11.69
CA PRO A 167 4.76 17.88 -11.43
C PRO A 167 5.45 19.24 -11.28
N GLU A 168 4.96 20.24 -12.00
CA GLU A 168 5.46 21.62 -11.94
C GLU A 168 5.07 22.32 -10.64
N GLY A 169 3.82 22.15 -10.20
CA GLY A 169 3.33 22.68 -8.92
C GLY A 169 4.05 22.06 -7.74
N LEU A 170 4.39 20.78 -7.88
CA LEU A 170 5.16 20.07 -6.83
C LEU A 170 6.57 20.64 -6.66
N ASP A 171 7.28 20.96 -7.74
CA ASP A 171 8.61 21.62 -7.67
C ASP A 171 8.53 22.97 -6.93
N GLU A 172 7.45 23.74 -7.13
CA GLU A 172 7.20 25.00 -6.42
C GLU A 172 6.91 24.75 -4.92
N THR A 173 6.07 23.77 -4.63
CA THR A 173 5.83 23.34 -3.24
C THR A 173 7.11 22.96 -2.53
N LEU A 174 7.99 22.16 -3.16
CA LEU A 174 9.27 21.76 -2.58
C LEU A 174 10.19 22.94 -2.29
N ALA A 175 10.25 23.93 -3.17
CA ALA A 175 11.06 25.14 -2.93
C ALA A 175 10.54 25.91 -1.71
N ARG A 176 9.23 26.05 -1.57
CA ARG A 176 8.56 26.74 -0.47
C ARG A 176 8.68 25.98 0.86
N THR A 177 8.63 24.66 0.83
CA THR A 177 8.57 23.79 2.00
C THR A 177 9.90 23.19 2.41
N ARG A 178 11.01 23.60 1.80
CA ARG A 178 12.36 23.03 2.00
C ARG A 178 12.43 21.52 1.72
N GLY A 179 11.69 21.06 0.72
CA GLY A 179 11.76 19.69 0.22
C GLY A 179 10.62 18.78 0.69
N TYR A 180 9.63 19.30 1.40
CA TYR A 180 8.50 18.49 1.83
C TYR A 180 7.28 18.66 0.93
N PHE A 181 6.57 17.56 0.69
CA PHE A 181 5.22 17.58 0.13
C PHE A 181 4.29 16.66 0.92
N CYS A 182 3.05 17.10 1.08
CA CYS A 182 2.01 16.33 1.75
C CYS A 182 0.78 16.29 0.86
N LEU A 183 0.40 15.11 0.41
CA LEU A 183 -0.78 14.94 -0.43
C LEU A 183 -1.83 14.16 0.33
N ALA A 184 -3.03 14.71 0.40
CA ALA A 184 -4.15 14.02 1.01
C ALA A 184 -5.46 14.35 0.27
N SER A 185 -6.15 13.31 -0.22
CA SER A 185 -7.38 13.49 -0.99
C SER A 185 -8.34 12.32 -0.79
N ALA A 186 -9.64 12.65 -0.82
CA ALA A 186 -10.71 11.66 -0.90
C ALA A 186 -11.15 11.39 -2.36
N GLU A 187 -10.44 11.92 -3.32
CA GLU A 187 -10.77 11.85 -4.74
C GLU A 187 -9.76 11.01 -5.54
N GLN A 188 -10.21 10.47 -6.67
CA GLN A 188 -9.40 9.64 -7.59
C GLN A 188 -8.24 10.42 -8.22
N GLY A 189 -8.36 11.74 -8.35
CA GLY A 189 -7.37 12.60 -9.03
C GLY A 189 -5.96 12.45 -8.51
N LEU A 190 -5.80 12.31 -7.19
CA LEU A 190 -4.50 12.12 -6.56
C LEU A 190 -3.79 10.83 -7.04
N ALA A 191 -4.51 9.72 -7.15
CA ALA A 191 -3.95 8.46 -7.66
C ALA A 191 -3.52 8.58 -9.12
N ASN A 192 -4.31 9.28 -9.94
CA ASN A 192 -3.97 9.55 -11.34
C ASN A 192 -2.69 10.41 -11.45
N SER A 193 -2.50 11.37 -10.55
CA SER A 193 -1.29 12.19 -10.51
C SER A 193 -0.05 11.38 -10.12
N ILE A 194 -0.17 10.47 -9.13
CA ILE A 194 0.92 9.59 -8.68
C ILE A 194 1.33 8.60 -9.79
N THR A 195 0.36 8.02 -10.48
CA THR A 195 0.62 7.02 -11.55
C THR A 195 0.93 7.66 -12.90
N GLY A 196 0.61 8.95 -13.05
CA GLY A 196 0.70 9.68 -14.31
C GLY A 196 -0.40 9.33 -15.31
N ALA A 197 -1.43 8.64 -14.89
CA ALA A 197 -2.57 8.30 -15.75
C ALA A 197 -3.32 9.54 -16.27
N GLY A 198 -3.20 10.69 -15.57
CA GLY A 198 -3.81 11.96 -15.96
C GLY A 198 -3.10 12.71 -17.11
N TYR A 199 -1.85 12.36 -17.44
CA TYR A 199 -1.02 13.09 -18.42
C TYR A 199 -0.67 12.23 -19.63
N LYS A 200 -1.63 12.04 -20.54
CA LYS A 200 -1.44 11.16 -21.72
C LYS A 200 -0.59 11.74 -22.85
N SER A 201 -0.16 13.02 -22.81
CA SER A 201 0.46 13.64 -24.00
C SER A 201 1.93 13.32 -24.24
N ASP A 202 2.74 13.00 -23.20
CA ASP A 202 4.19 12.78 -23.37
C ASP A 202 4.78 11.58 -22.65
N GLY A 203 3.99 10.74 -22.00
CA GLY A 203 4.43 9.45 -21.41
C GLY A 203 5.48 9.53 -20.29
N LYS A 204 5.92 10.72 -19.90
CA LYS A 204 6.93 10.93 -18.85
C LYS A 204 6.29 11.47 -17.58
N THR A 205 5.83 10.55 -16.76
CA THR A 205 5.45 10.88 -15.39
C THR A 205 6.69 11.12 -14.55
N ASN A 206 6.65 12.14 -13.70
CA ASN A 206 7.74 12.39 -12.77
C ASN A 206 7.65 11.43 -11.56
N LYS A 207 7.58 10.11 -11.84
CA LYS A 207 7.56 9.07 -10.81
C LYS A 207 8.79 9.13 -9.89
N ASP A 208 9.89 9.63 -10.39
CA ASP A 208 11.13 9.81 -9.63
C ASP A 208 10.93 10.62 -8.36
N LEU A 209 10.10 11.65 -8.40
CA LEU A 209 9.87 12.50 -7.23
C LEU A 209 9.13 11.74 -6.11
N TRP A 210 8.17 10.89 -6.49
CA TRP A 210 7.46 10.03 -5.55
C TRP A 210 8.40 9.00 -4.90
N LEU A 211 9.27 8.39 -5.71
CA LEU A 211 10.23 7.41 -5.23
C LEU A 211 11.23 8.05 -4.26
N LYS A 212 11.76 9.22 -4.64
CA LYS A 212 12.70 9.99 -3.81
C LYS A 212 12.05 10.50 -2.53
N GLY A 213 10.81 10.99 -2.62
CA GLY A 213 10.07 11.50 -1.48
C GLY A 213 9.82 10.46 -0.40
N PHE A 214 9.62 9.21 -0.78
CA PHE A 214 9.47 8.12 0.18
C PHE A 214 10.73 7.83 0.99
N ASN A 215 11.90 7.91 0.35
CA ASN A 215 13.18 7.56 0.98
C ASN A 215 13.94 8.78 1.56
N GLY A 216 13.51 10.00 1.28
CA GLY A 216 14.28 11.20 1.65
C GLY A 216 15.52 11.40 0.79
N GLU A 217 15.45 11.08 -0.51
CA GLU A 217 16.57 11.12 -1.43
C GLU A 217 16.80 12.52 -2.01
N TYR A 218 18.02 12.74 -2.52
CA TYR A 218 18.40 14.02 -3.13
C TYR A 218 17.72 14.19 -4.49
N HIS A 219 17.11 15.35 -4.69
CA HIS A 219 16.49 15.77 -5.95
C HIS A 219 17.13 17.06 -6.45
N SER A 220 17.25 17.18 -7.75
CA SER A 220 17.70 18.42 -8.41
C SER A 220 16.90 18.62 -9.68
N SER A 221 16.03 19.59 -9.69
CA SER A 221 15.30 20.03 -10.89
C SER A 221 15.83 21.39 -11.34
N LYS A 222 16.01 21.54 -12.65
CA LYS A 222 16.36 22.82 -13.28
C LYS A 222 15.45 23.03 -14.48
N ARG A 223 14.60 24.03 -14.42
CA ARG A 223 13.67 24.37 -15.50
C ARG A 223 13.99 25.76 -16.07
N SER A 224 13.90 25.90 -17.39
CA SER A 224 14.32 27.11 -18.10
C SER A 224 13.51 28.38 -17.78
N LYS A 225 12.28 28.23 -17.27
CA LYS A 225 11.34 29.35 -17.02
C LYS A 225 10.90 29.49 -15.56
N ARG A 226 11.31 28.58 -14.65
CA ARG A 226 10.91 28.58 -13.23
C ARG A 226 12.08 28.15 -12.39
N GLY A 227 12.14 28.63 -11.15
CA GLY A 227 13.08 28.08 -10.17
C GLY A 227 12.79 26.60 -9.93
N GLY A 228 13.81 25.75 -9.94
CA GLY A 228 13.71 24.37 -9.54
C GLY A 228 14.09 24.19 -8.09
N TYR A 229 13.78 23.04 -7.52
CA TYR A 229 14.23 22.65 -6.18
C TYR A 229 15.52 21.82 -6.26
N ARG A 230 16.43 22.06 -5.30
CA ARG A 230 17.66 21.28 -5.13
C ARG A 230 17.87 20.98 -3.65
N GLY A 231 17.76 19.69 -3.29
CA GLY A 231 17.89 19.23 -1.91
C GLY A 231 17.27 17.86 -1.71
N LYS A 232 17.20 17.39 -0.49
CA LYS A 232 16.46 16.17 -0.16
C LYS A 232 14.96 16.41 -0.24
N VAL A 233 14.24 15.40 -0.71
CA VAL A 233 12.80 15.44 -0.88
C VAL A 233 12.17 14.41 0.04
N VAL A 234 11.13 14.82 0.76
CA VAL A 234 10.34 13.97 1.64
C VAL A 234 8.87 14.16 1.33
N GLY A 235 8.17 13.07 1.12
CA GLY A 235 6.76 13.12 0.76
C GLY A 235 5.89 12.18 1.57
N THR A 236 4.64 12.55 1.74
CA THR A 236 3.57 11.69 2.26
C THR A 236 2.37 11.71 1.34
N VAL A 237 1.70 10.58 1.27
CA VAL A 237 0.50 10.40 0.46
C VAL A 237 -0.56 9.71 1.30
N THR A 238 -1.76 10.30 1.35
CA THR A 238 -2.93 9.69 1.97
C THR A 238 -4.12 9.82 1.04
N SER A 239 -4.54 8.73 0.43
CA SER A 239 -5.70 8.69 -0.45
C SER A 239 -6.75 7.73 0.12
N ILE A 240 -8.00 8.18 0.15
CA ILE A 240 -9.16 7.32 0.40
C ILE A 240 -10.18 7.56 -0.72
N ALA A 241 -10.01 6.87 -1.84
CA ALA A 241 -10.79 7.08 -3.05
C ALA A 241 -11.86 6.01 -3.28
N GLN A 242 -12.49 6.03 -4.43
CA GLN A 242 -13.47 5.02 -4.82
C GLN A 242 -12.78 3.71 -5.21
N TYR A 243 -13.51 2.59 -5.17
CA TYR A 243 -13.04 1.32 -5.73
C TYR A 243 -12.53 1.50 -7.17
N GLY A 244 -11.45 0.79 -7.47
CA GLY A 244 -10.70 0.93 -8.73
C GLY A 244 -9.49 1.87 -8.62
N VAL A 245 -9.30 2.59 -7.51
CA VAL A 245 -8.06 3.35 -7.29
C VAL A 245 -6.87 2.42 -7.13
N VAL A 246 -7.05 1.32 -6.42
CA VAL A 246 -6.01 0.30 -6.24
C VAL A 246 -5.69 -0.36 -7.58
N ASP A 247 -6.71 -0.66 -8.42
CA ASP A 247 -6.51 -1.15 -9.78
C ASP A 247 -5.68 -0.16 -10.61
N THR A 248 -6.04 1.12 -10.56
CA THR A 248 -5.28 2.17 -11.26
C THR A 248 -3.80 2.19 -10.84
N ILE A 249 -3.51 2.00 -9.57
CA ILE A 249 -2.14 1.95 -9.05
C ILE A 249 -1.42 0.67 -9.55
N LEU A 250 -2.08 -0.48 -9.49
CA LEU A 250 -1.51 -1.77 -9.89
C LEU A 250 -1.27 -1.85 -11.40
N ASP A 251 -2.24 -1.43 -12.22
CA ASP A 251 -2.16 -1.47 -13.68
C ASP A 251 -1.09 -0.53 -14.24
N ASN A 252 -0.79 0.55 -13.53
CA ASN A 252 0.27 1.48 -13.90
C ASN A 252 1.60 1.15 -13.18
N SER A 253 1.69 -0.01 -12.55
CA SER A 253 2.94 -0.53 -12.00
C SER A 253 3.84 -1.02 -13.15
N ASP A 254 4.81 -0.20 -13.50
CA ASP A 254 5.81 -0.49 -14.52
C ASP A 254 7.11 -1.08 -13.93
N GLY A 255 7.06 -1.60 -12.71
CA GLY A 255 8.21 -2.12 -11.99
C GLY A 255 9.17 -1.04 -11.48
N THR A 256 8.79 0.23 -11.53
CA THR A 256 9.62 1.35 -11.00
C THR A 256 9.65 1.43 -9.48
N GLY A 257 8.85 0.64 -8.78
CA GLY A 257 8.85 0.56 -7.32
C GLY A 257 7.90 1.54 -6.64
N ALA A 258 6.99 2.19 -7.36
CA ALA A 258 6.03 3.13 -6.78
C ALA A 258 4.98 2.41 -5.93
N VAL A 259 4.42 1.31 -6.45
CA VAL A 259 3.41 0.48 -5.78
C VAL A 259 3.96 -0.14 -4.51
N GLU A 260 5.20 -0.60 -4.55
CA GLU A 260 5.88 -1.31 -3.47
C GLU A 260 6.18 -0.42 -2.25
N ARG A 261 5.97 0.89 -2.39
CA ARG A 261 6.09 1.87 -1.31
C ARG A 261 4.75 2.23 -0.67
N CYS A 262 3.65 1.81 -1.30
CA CYS A 262 2.30 2.11 -0.83
C CYS A 262 1.77 1.03 0.13
N TRP A 263 0.95 1.44 1.07
CA TRP A 263 0.01 0.59 1.79
C TRP A 263 -1.31 0.63 1.01
N LEU A 264 -1.62 -0.47 0.34
CA LEU A 264 -2.84 -0.62 -0.46
C LEU A 264 -3.91 -1.31 0.39
N ILE A 265 -4.98 -0.62 0.71
CA ILE A 265 -6.06 -1.14 1.57
C ILE A 265 -7.36 -1.17 0.77
N SER A 266 -7.86 -2.37 0.54
CA SER A 266 -9.12 -2.65 -0.13
C SER A 266 -10.02 -3.47 0.79
N ASP A 267 -10.52 -2.81 1.83
CA ASP A 267 -11.48 -3.45 2.75
C ASP A 267 -12.85 -3.57 2.08
N PRO A 268 -13.60 -4.66 2.33
CA PRO A 268 -15.00 -4.75 1.90
C PRO A 268 -15.81 -3.58 2.43
N SER A 269 -16.68 -3.03 1.58
CA SER A 269 -17.56 -1.93 1.97
C SER A 269 -18.64 -2.39 2.96
N ASN A 270 -18.87 -1.58 3.98
CA ASN A 270 -19.98 -1.75 4.92
C ASN A 270 -21.27 -1.04 4.45
N LEU A 271 -21.34 -0.61 3.19
CA LEU A 271 -22.45 0.23 2.71
C LEU A 271 -23.82 -0.47 2.85
N SER A 272 -23.87 -1.77 2.60
CA SER A 272 -25.09 -2.59 2.76
C SER A 272 -25.50 -2.82 4.22
N GLU A 273 -24.56 -2.69 5.15
CA GLU A 273 -24.77 -2.90 6.59
C GLU A 273 -24.93 -1.58 7.35
N ARG A 274 -24.91 -0.47 6.62
CA ARG A 274 -24.92 0.86 7.20
C ARG A 274 -26.22 1.15 7.91
N MET A 275 -26.12 1.59 9.15
CA MET A 275 -27.26 1.95 9.99
C MET A 275 -27.52 3.46 9.92
N TYR A 276 -28.78 3.82 9.70
CA TYR A 276 -29.23 5.21 9.63
C TYR A 276 -30.16 5.52 10.80
N GLY A 277 -30.06 6.71 11.34
CA GLY A 277 -30.86 7.14 12.46
C GLY A 277 -30.06 7.88 13.53
N ARG A 278 -30.74 8.61 14.41
CA ARG A 278 -30.07 9.35 15.48
C ARG A 278 -29.45 8.41 16.52
N GLU A 279 -30.06 7.28 16.75
CA GLU A 279 -29.66 6.21 17.68
C GLU A 279 -28.37 5.50 17.23
N HIS A 280 -28.04 5.57 15.95
CA HIS A 280 -26.84 4.96 15.38
C HIS A 280 -25.69 5.96 15.23
N ARG A 281 -25.87 7.22 15.62
CA ARG A 281 -24.78 8.20 15.60
C ARG A 281 -23.78 7.87 16.70
N HIS A 282 -22.55 7.72 16.30
CA HIS A 282 -21.43 7.57 17.21
C HIS A 282 -20.58 8.85 17.19
N PHE A 283 -20.07 9.24 18.35
CA PHE A 283 -19.14 10.35 18.50
C PHE A 283 -17.90 9.81 19.21
N PRO A 284 -16.71 10.20 18.77
CA PRO A 284 -15.50 9.81 19.48
C PRO A 284 -15.50 10.24 20.93
N GLY A 285 -14.95 9.40 21.80
CA GLY A 285 -14.78 9.76 23.20
C GLY A 285 -13.89 11.01 23.34
N GLU A 286 -14.33 11.99 24.13
CA GLU A 286 -13.62 13.28 24.29
C GLU A 286 -12.15 13.09 24.67
N GLY A 287 -11.83 12.14 25.56
CA GLY A 287 -10.47 11.84 25.97
C GLY A 287 -9.62 11.29 24.81
N HIS A 288 -10.17 10.40 23.98
CA HIS A 288 -9.45 9.82 22.83
C HIS A 288 -9.21 10.87 21.75
N GLN A 289 -10.24 11.63 21.41
CA GLN A 289 -10.16 12.73 20.44
C GLN A 289 -9.22 13.84 20.93
N GLY A 290 -9.34 14.23 22.21
CA GLY A 290 -8.49 15.26 22.80
C GLY A 290 -7.01 14.90 22.77
N ALA A 291 -6.66 13.65 23.09
CA ALA A 291 -5.28 13.18 23.03
C ALA A 291 -4.75 13.21 21.58
N TYR A 292 -5.52 12.70 20.61
CA TYR A 292 -5.15 12.76 19.19
C TYR A 292 -4.94 14.21 18.75
N ASN A 293 -5.89 15.08 19.02
CA ASN A 293 -5.83 16.48 18.60
C ASN A 293 -4.62 17.19 19.22
N ARG A 294 -4.33 16.97 20.51
CA ARG A 294 -3.15 17.54 21.16
C ARG A 294 -1.87 17.14 20.45
N ILE A 295 -1.63 15.84 20.29
CA ILE A 295 -0.39 15.31 19.66
C ILE A 295 -0.24 15.86 18.24
N ILE A 296 -1.31 15.83 17.45
CA ILE A 296 -1.25 16.32 16.05
C ILE A 296 -1.05 17.83 16.00
N SER A 297 -1.66 18.59 16.89
CA SER A 297 -1.45 20.05 16.97
C SER A 297 -0.02 20.40 17.35
N ASP A 298 0.55 19.71 18.35
CA ASP A 298 1.95 19.92 18.78
C ASP A 298 2.94 19.59 17.64
N LEU A 299 2.70 18.47 16.93
CA LEU A 299 3.51 18.10 15.76
C LEU A 299 3.36 19.10 14.62
N THR A 300 2.14 19.59 14.36
CA THR A 300 1.89 20.57 13.30
C THR A 300 2.60 21.89 13.59
N ALA A 301 2.54 22.36 14.83
CA ALA A 301 3.28 23.57 15.27
C ALA A 301 4.79 23.40 15.06
N LYS A 302 5.34 22.27 15.48
CA LYS A 302 6.76 21.93 15.25
C LYS A 302 7.09 21.81 13.77
N ALA A 303 6.26 21.17 12.96
CA ALA A 303 6.45 21.01 11.54
C ALA A 303 6.45 22.35 10.77
N ALA A 304 5.74 23.34 11.27
CA ALA A 304 5.69 24.70 10.68
C ALA A 304 7.03 25.44 10.78
N GLU A 305 7.92 25.07 11.70
CA GLU A 305 9.28 25.62 11.79
C GLU A 305 10.15 25.24 10.58
N CYS A 306 9.74 24.25 9.81
CA CYS A 306 10.27 23.88 8.50
C CYS A 306 11.79 23.67 8.47
N GLN A 307 12.29 22.74 9.28
CA GLN A 307 13.70 22.36 9.29
C GLN A 307 14.02 21.40 8.15
N SER A 308 15.27 21.40 7.67
CA SER A 308 15.78 20.38 6.73
C SER A 308 15.76 19.01 7.41
N ILE A 309 15.48 17.94 6.61
CA ILE A 309 15.45 16.57 7.13
C ILE A 309 16.76 16.14 7.81
N GLU A 310 17.89 16.68 7.37
CA GLU A 310 19.20 16.40 7.99
C GLU A 310 19.34 16.94 9.43
N GLN A 311 18.49 17.89 9.81
CA GLN A 311 18.51 18.54 11.12
C GLN A 311 17.48 17.95 12.07
N LEU A 312 16.62 17.04 11.58
CA LEU A 312 15.57 16.47 12.39
C LEU A 312 16.13 15.46 13.41
N PRO A 313 15.62 15.50 14.65
CA PRO A 313 15.99 14.51 15.65
C PRO A 313 15.46 13.12 15.28
N GLY A 314 16.25 12.08 15.64
CA GLY A 314 15.95 10.68 15.28
C GLY A 314 15.32 9.89 16.42
N TYR A 315 14.39 9.01 16.06
CA TYR A 315 14.04 7.82 16.85
C TYR A 315 14.96 6.67 16.46
N ARG A 316 15.20 5.76 17.40
CA ARG A 316 16.05 4.58 17.20
C ARG A 316 15.29 3.31 17.53
N ILE A 317 15.70 2.22 16.91
CA ILE A 317 15.23 0.87 17.20
C ILE A 317 16.34 0.15 17.97
N ALA A 318 15.99 -0.54 19.04
CA ALA A 318 16.95 -1.31 19.82
C ALA A 318 17.50 -2.50 19.00
N ALA A 319 18.75 -2.91 19.25
CA ALA A 319 19.36 -4.03 18.53
C ALA A 319 18.52 -5.32 18.60
N ALA A 320 17.97 -5.64 19.78
CA ALA A 320 17.09 -6.81 19.94
C ALA A 320 15.80 -6.73 19.08
N ASP A 321 15.31 -5.53 18.78
CA ASP A 321 14.15 -5.34 17.91
C ASP A 321 14.55 -5.36 16.43
N TRP A 322 15.77 -4.95 16.10
CA TRP A 322 16.35 -5.19 14.79
C TRP A 322 16.48 -6.67 14.48
N ASP A 323 16.89 -7.50 15.46
CA ASP A 323 16.92 -8.95 15.30
C ASP A 323 15.56 -9.53 14.89
N LYS A 324 14.45 -8.98 15.40
CA LYS A 324 13.10 -9.39 15.01
C LYS A 324 12.79 -9.01 13.55
N ILE A 325 13.20 -7.82 13.12
CA ILE A 325 13.02 -7.36 11.72
C ILE A 325 13.85 -8.24 10.77
N TYR A 326 15.11 -8.54 11.13
CA TYR A 326 15.96 -9.44 10.35
C TYR A 326 15.42 -10.87 10.30
N ALA A 327 14.87 -11.37 11.40
CA ALA A 327 14.21 -12.68 11.44
C ALA A 327 13.03 -12.74 10.44
N LEU A 328 12.19 -11.70 10.43
CA LEU A 328 11.10 -11.58 9.44
C LEU A 328 11.64 -11.55 8.01
N GLN A 329 12.65 -10.74 7.72
CA GLN A 329 13.23 -10.66 6.37
C GLN A 329 13.81 -12.01 5.92
N ASN A 330 14.47 -12.73 6.81
CA ASN A 330 15.02 -14.07 6.54
C ASN A 330 13.93 -15.12 6.31
N GLU A 331 12.81 -15.04 7.02
CA GLU A 331 11.64 -15.88 6.80
C GLU A 331 11.03 -15.59 5.42
N LEU A 332 10.74 -14.32 5.13
CA LEU A 332 10.12 -13.90 3.87
C LEU A 332 10.98 -14.17 2.64
N LYS A 333 12.32 -14.12 2.78
CA LYS A 333 13.28 -14.39 1.71
C LYS A 333 13.06 -15.74 1.03
N GLN A 334 12.59 -16.75 1.77
CA GLN A 334 12.33 -18.09 1.23
C GLN A 334 11.21 -18.07 0.16
N HIS A 335 10.25 -17.14 0.30
CA HIS A 335 9.09 -17.00 -0.58
C HIS A 335 9.35 -16.13 -1.81
N LEU A 336 10.55 -15.53 -1.95
CA LEU A 336 10.90 -14.66 -3.08
C LEU A 336 11.45 -15.40 -4.30
N ARG A 337 11.79 -16.69 -4.15
CA ARG A 337 12.30 -17.51 -5.26
C ARG A 337 11.21 -17.72 -6.31
N ASP A 338 11.62 -18.01 -7.52
CA ASP A 338 10.68 -18.34 -8.59
C ASP A 338 9.80 -19.53 -8.17
N GLY A 339 8.50 -19.38 -8.29
CA GLY A 339 7.49 -20.31 -7.79
C GLY A 339 7.09 -20.10 -6.30
N GLY A 340 7.80 -19.26 -5.57
CA GLY A 340 7.44 -18.93 -4.18
C GLY A 340 6.23 -18.00 -4.09
N LYS A 341 5.59 -17.95 -2.94
CA LYS A 341 4.36 -17.20 -2.68
C LYS A 341 4.46 -15.72 -3.06
N TYR A 342 5.60 -15.09 -2.80
CA TYR A 342 5.83 -13.66 -3.05
C TYR A 342 6.77 -13.43 -4.25
N SER A 343 6.76 -14.34 -5.23
CA SER A 343 7.69 -14.31 -6.36
C SER A 343 7.34 -13.29 -7.45
N THR A 344 6.13 -12.71 -7.44
CA THR A 344 5.76 -11.67 -8.41
C THR A 344 6.52 -10.36 -8.16
N ALA A 345 6.75 -9.57 -9.21
CA ALA A 345 7.52 -8.31 -9.10
C ALA A 345 6.99 -7.39 -7.99
N ILE A 346 5.67 -7.22 -7.90
CA ILE A 346 5.01 -6.37 -6.89
C ILE A 346 5.29 -6.90 -5.47
N LEU A 347 5.02 -8.19 -5.22
CA LEU A 347 5.20 -8.78 -3.89
C LEU A 347 6.67 -8.84 -3.49
N LYS A 348 7.58 -9.17 -4.42
CA LYS A 348 9.03 -9.07 -4.19
C LYS A 348 9.41 -7.65 -3.75
N GLY A 349 8.93 -6.66 -4.48
CA GLY A 349 9.21 -5.26 -4.20
C GLY A 349 8.68 -4.79 -2.85
N ILE A 350 7.47 -5.19 -2.44
CA ILE A 350 6.92 -4.92 -1.11
C ILE A 350 7.76 -5.63 -0.03
N THR A 351 8.05 -6.91 -0.23
CA THR A 351 8.76 -7.74 0.75
C THR A 351 10.17 -7.24 1.05
N VAL A 352 10.93 -6.81 0.02
CA VAL A 352 12.29 -6.29 0.24
C VAL A 352 12.34 -4.92 0.92
N LYS A 353 11.20 -4.26 1.09
CA LYS A 353 11.06 -2.99 1.83
C LYS A 353 10.42 -3.17 3.20
N ALA A 354 10.34 -4.39 3.70
CA ALA A 354 9.72 -4.72 4.98
C ALA A 354 10.29 -3.88 6.14
N ASP A 355 11.63 -3.79 6.24
CA ASP A 355 12.33 -3.01 7.26
C ASP A 355 11.91 -1.54 7.25
N ILE A 356 11.95 -0.90 6.07
CA ILE A 356 11.58 0.51 5.91
C ILE A 356 10.12 0.75 6.30
N GLN A 357 9.20 -0.11 5.86
CA GLN A 357 7.78 0.01 6.17
C GLN A 357 7.52 -0.18 7.68
N ILE A 358 8.17 -1.17 8.29
CA ILE A 358 8.07 -1.44 9.73
C ILE A 358 8.59 -0.25 10.55
N MET A 359 9.78 0.27 10.22
CA MET A 359 10.35 1.44 10.88
C MET A 359 9.38 2.64 10.86
N LYS A 360 8.81 2.92 9.69
CA LYS A 360 7.91 4.06 9.48
C LYS A 360 6.60 3.89 10.24
N VAL A 361 6.01 2.71 10.25
CA VAL A 361 4.78 2.44 11.02
C VAL A 361 5.06 2.52 12.52
N ALA A 362 6.14 1.88 12.99
CA ALA A 362 6.47 1.81 14.40
C ALA A 362 6.70 3.20 15.03
N VAL A 363 7.43 4.10 14.33
CA VAL A 363 7.64 5.46 14.85
C VAL A 363 6.36 6.26 14.92
N ASN A 364 5.47 6.15 13.93
CA ASN A 364 4.19 6.84 13.95
C ASN A 364 3.27 6.33 15.08
N LEU A 365 3.28 5.02 15.34
CA LEU A 365 2.56 4.43 16.48
C LEU A 365 3.14 4.88 17.82
N ALA A 366 4.46 4.87 17.98
CA ALA A 366 5.14 5.31 19.20
C ALA A 366 4.82 6.78 19.53
N ILE A 367 4.83 7.65 18.52
CA ILE A 367 4.49 9.06 18.67
C ILE A 367 3.04 9.23 19.09
N MET A 368 2.12 8.46 18.52
CA MET A 368 0.70 8.53 18.89
C MET A 368 0.40 7.93 20.27
N ASP A 369 1.34 7.21 20.85
CA ASP A 369 1.32 6.77 22.25
C ASP A 369 2.11 7.72 23.18
N ASP A 370 2.41 8.92 22.69
CA ASP A 370 3.15 9.96 23.42
C ASP A 370 4.54 9.50 23.94
N CYS A 371 5.16 8.56 23.24
CA CYS A 371 6.47 8.06 23.60
C CYS A 371 7.53 9.16 23.40
N PRO A 372 8.41 9.40 24.39
CA PRO A 372 9.45 10.40 24.25
C PRO A 372 10.41 10.02 23.15
N GLN A 373 11.02 11.06 22.53
CA GLN A 373 12.07 10.84 21.55
C GLN A 373 13.21 9.99 22.14
N GLY A 374 13.65 8.97 21.40
CA GLY A 374 14.70 8.06 21.85
C GLY A 374 14.54 6.69 21.21
N LEU A 375 14.50 5.66 22.04
CA LEU A 375 14.21 4.30 21.59
C LEU A 375 12.70 4.12 21.39
N ILE A 376 12.33 3.54 20.24
CA ILE A 376 10.97 3.10 19.99
C ILE A 376 10.70 1.91 20.94
N PRO A 377 9.62 1.93 21.76
CA PRO A 377 9.25 0.78 22.58
C PRO A 377 8.98 -0.47 21.74
N SER A 378 9.50 -1.62 22.19
CA SER A 378 9.46 -2.90 21.47
C SER A 378 8.05 -3.31 21.04
N GLN A 379 7.02 -2.99 21.84
CA GLN A 379 5.62 -3.27 21.50
C GLN A 379 5.17 -2.64 20.17
N TRP A 380 5.72 -1.47 19.79
CA TRP A 380 5.39 -0.80 18.53
C TRP A 380 6.13 -1.43 17.34
N ILE A 381 7.30 -1.98 17.58
CA ILE A 381 8.01 -2.78 16.57
C ILE A 381 7.25 -4.10 16.34
N ASP A 382 6.83 -4.79 17.40
CA ASP A 382 6.04 -6.03 17.28
C ASP A 382 4.70 -5.77 16.57
N ALA A 383 4.03 -4.66 16.90
CA ALA A 383 2.81 -4.26 16.22
C ALA A 383 3.05 -4.00 14.72
N ALA A 384 4.08 -3.26 14.37
CA ALA A 384 4.41 -2.94 12.97
C ALA A 384 4.81 -4.19 12.18
N ILE A 385 5.55 -5.14 12.78
CA ILE A 385 5.88 -6.45 12.18
C ILE A 385 4.60 -7.23 11.89
N GLY A 386 3.69 -7.33 12.88
CA GLY A 386 2.43 -8.03 12.72
C GLY A 386 1.55 -7.40 11.64
N MET A 387 1.43 -6.08 11.66
CA MET A 387 0.70 -5.33 10.63
C MET A 387 1.28 -5.56 9.23
N PHE A 388 2.61 -5.55 9.10
CA PHE A 388 3.26 -5.77 7.80
C PHE A 388 3.02 -7.18 7.26
N ARG A 389 3.04 -8.22 8.13
CA ARG A 389 2.71 -9.59 7.73
C ARG A 389 1.30 -9.70 7.18
N ASP A 390 0.31 -9.20 7.91
CA ASP A 390 -1.08 -9.25 7.47
C ASP A 390 -1.33 -8.40 6.23
N TYR A 391 -0.65 -7.26 6.12
CA TYR A 391 -0.69 -6.43 4.92
C TYR A 391 -0.13 -7.17 3.70
N LEU A 392 1.03 -7.80 3.80
CA LEU A 392 1.63 -8.57 2.71
C LEU A 392 0.72 -9.70 2.25
N GLU A 393 0.07 -10.40 3.20
CA GLU A 393 -0.95 -11.41 2.92
C GLU A 393 -2.15 -10.78 2.19
N SER A 394 -2.66 -9.65 2.66
CA SER A 394 -3.81 -9.00 2.03
C SER A 394 -3.53 -8.59 0.60
N VAL A 395 -2.32 -8.08 0.30
CA VAL A 395 -1.93 -7.76 -1.08
C VAL A 395 -1.83 -9.02 -1.93
N TYR A 396 -1.30 -10.12 -1.38
CA TYR A 396 -1.25 -11.39 -2.09
C TYR A 396 -2.66 -11.85 -2.53
N TYR A 397 -3.63 -11.85 -1.61
CA TYR A 397 -5.01 -12.20 -1.95
C TYR A 397 -5.68 -11.20 -2.88
N LEU A 398 -5.41 -9.91 -2.70
CA LEU A 398 -5.89 -8.86 -3.60
C LEU A 398 -5.41 -9.09 -5.05
N LEU A 399 -4.14 -9.47 -5.25
CA LEU A 399 -3.60 -9.76 -6.57
C LEU A 399 -4.22 -11.04 -7.18
N ILE A 400 -4.58 -12.02 -6.36
CA ILE A 400 -5.32 -13.21 -6.82
C ILE A 400 -6.73 -12.81 -7.29
N ASP A 401 -7.48 -12.07 -6.47
CA ASP A 401 -8.84 -11.62 -6.80
C ASP A 401 -8.88 -10.80 -8.09
N LYS A 402 -7.82 -10.03 -8.35
CA LYS A 402 -7.68 -9.23 -9.56
C LYS A 402 -7.10 -10.02 -10.75
N GLY A 403 -6.80 -11.30 -10.58
CA GLY A 403 -6.22 -12.14 -11.63
C GLY A 403 -4.80 -11.76 -12.04
N LEU A 404 -4.10 -10.95 -11.24
CA LEU A 404 -2.71 -10.53 -11.47
C LEU A 404 -1.70 -11.58 -10.98
N ILE A 405 -2.12 -12.47 -10.10
CA ILE A 405 -1.41 -13.69 -9.74
C ILE A 405 -2.22 -14.84 -10.30
N GLY A 406 -1.80 -15.34 -11.45
CA GLY A 406 -2.30 -16.56 -12.03
C GLY A 406 -1.38 -17.73 -11.69
N THR A 407 -1.80 -18.91 -12.07
CA THR A 407 -0.92 -20.06 -12.16
C THR A 407 0.02 -19.85 -13.36
N ASN A 408 1.34 -20.00 -13.14
CA ASN A 408 2.30 -19.99 -14.22
C ASN A 408 2.31 -21.35 -14.94
N ALA A 409 2.97 -21.46 -16.09
CA ALA A 409 3.01 -22.68 -16.88
C ALA A 409 3.53 -23.92 -16.11
N LEU A 410 4.36 -23.73 -15.07
CA LEU A 410 4.83 -24.81 -14.20
C LEU A 410 3.71 -25.23 -13.24
N GLU A 411 3.03 -24.28 -12.64
CA GLU A 411 1.89 -24.50 -11.75
C GLU A 411 0.70 -25.11 -12.49
N ASP A 412 0.37 -24.61 -13.70
CA ASP A 412 -0.65 -25.20 -14.58
C ASP A 412 -0.37 -26.66 -14.89
N SER A 413 0.91 -26.99 -15.12
CA SER A 413 1.34 -28.37 -15.35
C SER A 413 1.14 -29.27 -14.12
N VAL A 414 1.31 -28.73 -12.90
CA VAL A 414 1.04 -29.46 -11.64
C VAL A 414 -0.47 -29.63 -11.46
N ILE A 415 -1.25 -28.57 -11.64
CA ILE A 415 -2.72 -28.59 -11.51
C ILE A 415 -3.33 -29.62 -12.50
N ALA A 416 -2.91 -29.58 -13.75
CA ALA A 416 -3.35 -30.53 -14.76
C ALA A 416 -2.95 -31.98 -14.41
N PHE A 417 -1.80 -32.20 -13.79
CA PHE A 417 -1.40 -33.54 -13.33
C PHE A 417 -2.25 -34.01 -12.15
N LEU A 418 -2.57 -33.14 -11.20
CA LEU A 418 -3.39 -33.46 -10.04
C LEU A 418 -4.88 -33.67 -10.42
N GLY A 419 -5.33 -33.07 -11.52
CA GLY A 419 -6.66 -33.29 -12.10
C GLY A 419 -6.84 -34.65 -12.77
N ASP A 420 -5.75 -35.35 -13.07
CA ASP A 420 -5.80 -36.69 -13.72
C ASP A 420 -6.02 -37.80 -12.66
N LYS A 421 -7.28 -38.16 -12.43
CA LYS A 421 -7.70 -39.15 -11.42
C LYS A 421 -7.09 -40.56 -11.63
N THR A 422 -6.39 -40.80 -12.73
CA THR A 422 -5.75 -42.10 -13.03
C THR A 422 -4.37 -42.24 -12.45
N LYS A 423 -3.79 -41.21 -11.85
CA LYS A 423 -2.41 -41.13 -11.38
C LYS A 423 -2.30 -41.04 -9.85
N THR A 424 -1.15 -41.48 -9.35
CA THR A 424 -0.79 -41.24 -7.95
C THR A 424 -0.25 -39.82 -7.84
N HIS A 425 -0.84 -38.99 -7.03
CA HIS A 425 -0.58 -37.57 -6.95
C HIS A 425 0.52 -37.25 -5.91
N THR A 426 1.72 -37.80 -6.11
CA THR A 426 2.89 -37.45 -5.31
C THR A 426 3.89 -36.60 -6.09
N ARG A 427 4.75 -35.84 -5.41
CA ARG A 427 5.84 -35.08 -6.08
C ARG A 427 6.74 -35.97 -6.92
N SER A 428 7.09 -37.16 -6.39
CA SER A 428 7.93 -38.12 -7.09
C SER A 428 7.27 -38.62 -8.38
N ALA A 429 5.98 -38.97 -8.35
CA ALA A 429 5.24 -39.37 -9.51
C ALA A 429 5.14 -38.23 -10.56
N PHE A 430 4.91 -37.00 -10.09
CA PHE A 430 4.94 -35.83 -10.97
C PHE A 430 6.30 -35.63 -11.63
N GLN A 431 7.39 -35.69 -10.86
CA GLN A 431 8.75 -35.54 -11.38
C GLN A 431 9.10 -36.59 -12.44
N GLN A 432 8.70 -37.84 -12.22
CA GLN A 432 8.89 -38.90 -13.20
C GLN A 432 8.10 -38.66 -14.50
N ALA A 433 6.84 -38.21 -14.38
CA ALA A 433 5.95 -38.01 -15.50
C ALA A 433 6.26 -36.75 -16.31
N LYS A 434 6.69 -35.66 -15.67
CA LYS A 434 6.70 -34.31 -16.25
C LYS A 434 8.09 -33.71 -16.43
N SER A 435 9.16 -34.19 -15.81
CA SER A 435 10.51 -33.58 -15.86
C SER A 435 11.11 -33.48 -17.26
N LYS A 436 10.65 -34.32 -18.20
CA LYS A 436 11.09 -34.32 -19.60
C LYS A 436 10.14 -33.65 -20.58
N VAL A 437 9.00 -33.13 -20.09
CA VAL A 437 7.95 -32.47 -20.87
C VAL A 437 7.99 -30.96 -20.63
N LYS A 438 7.65 -30.15 -21.64
CA LYS A 438 7.51 -28.71 -21.47
C LYS A 438 6.39 -28.40 -20.43
N PRO A 439 6.55 -27.38 -19.61
CA PRO A 439 7.67 -26.42 -19.53
C PRO A 439 8.91 -26.93 -18.78
N TRP A 440 8.80 -28.05 -18.04
CA TRP A 440 9.85 -28.59 -17.17
C TRP A 440 11.14 -29.02 -17.92
N SER A 441 11.01 -29.45 -19.17
CA SER A 441 12.19 -29.82 -19.98
C SER A 441 13.14 -28.67 -20.29
N GLU A 442 12.63 -27.44 -20.24
CA GLU A 442 13.38 -26.21 -20.55
C GLU A 442 14.21 -25.71 -19.38
N LEU A 443 13.94 -26.20 -18.16
CA LEU A 443 14.71 -25.85 -16.97
C LEU A 443 16.13 -26.47 -17.00
N PRO A 444 17.14 -25.79 -16.42
CA PRO A 444 18.49 -26.32 -16.26
C PRO A 444 18.48 -27.67 -15.53
N LYS A 445 19.36 -28.58 -15.95
CA LYS A 445 19.42 -29.96 -15.40
C LYS A 445 19.74 -29.98 -13.89
N GLY A 446 20.57 -29.03 -13.42
CA GLY A 446 20.81 -28.85 -11.98
C GLY A 446 19.73 -27.99 -11.31
N GLY A 447 19.05 -28.55 -10.31
CA GLY A 447 18.04 -27.77 -9.53
C GLY A 447 16.57 -28.04 -9.88
N LYS A 448 16.25 -28.83 -10.93
CA LYS A 448 14.85 -29.14 -11.28
C LYS A 448 14.03 -29.69 -10.10
N GLY A 449 14.62 -30.55 -9.29
CA GLY A 449 13.95 -31.12 -8.12
C GLY A 449 13.53 -30.03 -7.12
N GLN A 450 14.38 -29.04 -6.94
CA GLN A 450 14.06 -27.90 -6.06
C GLN A 450 12.93 -27.05 -6.64
N VAL A 451 12.95 -26.73 -7.95
CA VAL A 451 11.89 -25.97 -8.62
C VAL A 451 10.55 -26.70 -8.53
N ILE A 452 10.53 -28.04 -8.67
CA ILE A 452 9.32 -28.84 -8.48
C ILE A 452 8.82 -28.71 -7.04
N THR A 453 9.70 -28.84 -6.06
CA THR A 453 9.35 -28.68 -4.65
C THR A 453 8.78 -27.28 -4.40
N ASP A 454 9.47 -26.24 -4.83
CA ASP A 454 9.05 -24.85 -4.64
C ASP A 454 7.69 -24.57 -5.32
N THR A 455 7.41 -25.20 -6.47
CA THR A 455 6.12 -25.07 -7.18
C THR A 455 4.99 -25.73 -6.41
N PHE A 456 5.18 -26.94 -5.87
CA PHE A 456 4.18 -27.60 -5.04
C PHE A 456 3.93 -26.85 -3.74
N ASP A 457 4.98 -26.42 -3.08
CA ASP A 457 4.88 -25.67 -1.82
C ASP A 457 4.23 -24.29 -2.08
N GLY A 458 4.50 -23.66 -3.23
CA GLY A 458 3.82 -22.44 -3.68
C GLY A 458 2.32 -22.64 -3.93
N LEU A 459 1.92 -23.72 -4.59
CA LEU A 459 0.50 -24.05 -4.82
C LEU A 459 -0.23 -24.39 -3.51
N GLU A 460 0.45 -25.08 -2.57
CA GLU A 460 -0.09 -25.37 -1.24
C GLU A 460 -0.28 -24.07 -0.44
N ALA A 461 0.71 -23.18 -0.48
CA ALA A 461 0.63 -21.85 0.14
C ALA A 461 -0.45 -20.95 -0.49
N LYS A 462 -0.74 -21.11 -1.78
CA LYS A 462 -1.85 -20.45 -2.49
C LYS A 462 -3.21 -21.07 -2.15
N GLY A 463 -3.27 -22.17 -1.41
CA GLY A 463 -4.50 -22.90 -1.13
C GLY A 463 -5.13 -23.55 -2.36
N ILE A 464 -4.36 -23.77 -3.43
CA ILE A 464 -4.84 -24.44 -4.66
C ILE A 464 -4.76 -25.96 -4.51
N ILE A 465 -3.75 -26.46 -3.79
CA ILE A 465 -3.58 -27.87 -3.48
C ILE A 465 -3.43 -28.10 -1.97
N TRP A 466 -3.75 -29.30 -1.54
CA TRP A 466 -3.56 -29.74 -0.18
C TRP A 466 -2.76 -31.05 -0.16
N LYS A 467 -1.84 -31.16 0.83
CA LYS A 467 -1.03 -32.34 1.05
C LYS A 467 -1.55 -33.14 2.22
N ASN A 468 -1.88 -34.39 2.00
CA ASN A 468 -2.13 -35.35 3.10
C ASN A 468 -0.79 -35.70 3.76
N GLN A 469 -0.64 -35.35 5.04
CA GLN A 469 0.62 -35.52 5.78
C GLN A 469 0.98 -37.00 6.01
N ASP A 470 0.00 -37.87 6.11
CA ASP A 470 0.22 -39.31 6.36
C ASP A 470 0.66 -40.06 5.11
N THR A 471 0.08 -39.72 3.97
CA THR A 471 0.31 -40.44 2.70
C THR A 471 1.28 -39.71 1.75
N GLY A 472 1.54 -38.43 1.99
CA GLY A 472 2.33 -37.57 1.10
C GLY A 472 1.64 -37.29 -0.25
N VAL A 473 0.36 -37.59 -0.38
CA VAL A 473 -0.44 -37.38 -1.61
C VAL A 473 -1.00 -35.98 -1.63
N TYR A 474 -0.94 -35.33 -2.80
CA TYR A 474 -1.52 -34.00 -3.03
C TYR A 474 -2.87 -34.11 -3.74
N GLN A 475 -3.76 -33.19 -3.42
CA GLN A 475 -5.10 -33.07 -4.02
C GLN A 475 -5.40 -31.61 -4.33
N LEU A 476 -6.17 -31.36 -5.38
CA LEU A 476 -6.74 -30.03 -5.63
C LEU A 476 -7.77 -29.70 -4.53
N ILE A 477 -7.69 -28.48 -4.02
CA ILE A 477 -8.73 -27.93 -3.14
C ILE A 477 -9.85 -27.49 -4.09
N ALA A 478 -11.05 -28.08 -3.93
CA ALA A 478 -12.20 -27.82 -4.80
C ALA A 478 -12.85 -26.47 -4.50
#